data_4cf63543fdf77255873964b4558fd7aa
#
_entry.id   4cf63543fdf77255873964b4558fd7aa
#
_cell.length_a   1.000
_cell.length_b   1.000
_cell.length_c   1.000
_cell.angle_alpha   90.00
_cell.angle_beta   90.00
_cell.angle_gamma   90.00
#
_symmetry.space_group_name_H-M   'P 1'
#
loop_
_entity.id
_entity.type
_entity.pdbx_description
1 polymer ?
#
loop_
_entity_poly.entity_id
_entity_poly.type
_entity_poly.pdbx_seq_one_letter_code
_entity_poly.pdbx_strand_id
1 'polypeptide(L)'
;MRIKLKVFSNLLHTLKLLLPALFPSWNFFDVIAPSPRIQFTLLNKEDDSPLEWHEFLPRPVHVSLVQMLKRLFWNPKWNESLFMLSCAERLIEKYTLHSEDEILNHITKELKNTPLNGILVDATYLQFRLIVLQRKNDQLYEEPMFLSRTQLLSTQNFL
;
A
#
# COMPACT_ATOMS: atom_id res chain seq x y z
N MET A 1 -45.80 -30.22 -10.10
CA MET A 1 -45.20 -29.07 -10.81
C MET A 1 -45.42 -27.71 -10.10
N ARG A 2 -46.58 -27.48 -9.45
CA ARG A 2 -46.91 -26.21 -8.76
C ARG A 2 -46.09 -25.90 -7.48
N ILE A 3 -45.56 -26.90 -6.77
CA ILE A 3 -44.77 -26.67 -5.54
C ILE A 3 -43.42 -26.09 -5.82
N LYS A 4 -42.74 -26.51 -6.88
CA LYS A 4 -41.41 -25.98 -7.27
C LYS A 4 -41.46 -24.51 -7.67
N LEU A 5 -42.57 -24.09 -8.27
CA LEU A 5 -42.75 -22.69 -8.68
C LEU A 5 -42.95 -21.75 -7.49
N LYS A 6 -43.66 -22.18 -6.44
CA LYS A 6 -43.85 -21.40 -5.22
C LYS A 6 -42.54 -21.23 -4.43
N VAL A 7 -41.73 -22.31 -4.33
CA VAL A 7 -40.43 -22.25 -3.65
C VAL A 7 -39.49 -21.30 -4.37
N PHE A 8 -39.47 -21.35 -5.69
CA PHE A 8 -38.64 -20.45 -6.51
C PHE A 8 -39.10 -18.98 -6.42
N SER A 9 -40.39 -18.74 -6.39
CA SER A 9 -40.97 -17.40 -6.20
C SER A 9 -40.61 -16.81 -4.83
N ASN A 10 -40.69 -17.63 -3.76
CA ASN A 10 -40.32 -17.21 -2.42
C ASN A 10 -38.80 -16.94 -2.29
N LEU A 11 -37.97 -17.76 -2.94
CA LEU A 11 -36.52 -17.55 -2.97
C LEU A 11 -36.16 -16.24 -3.68
N LEU A 12 -36.77 -15.95 -4.83
CA LEU A 12 -36.60 -14.70 -5.55
C LEU A 12 -37.07 -13.48 -4.74
N HIS A 13 -38.16 -13.61 -4.01
CA HIS A 13 -38.66 -12.56 -3.14
C HIS A 13 -37.72 -12.28 -1.98
N THR A 14 -37.19 -13.35 -1.33
CA THR A 14 -36.20 -13.22 -0.26
C THR A 14 -34.89 -12.62 -0.78
N LEU A 15 -34.42 -13.03 -1.97
CA LEU A 15 -33.24 -12.46 -2.60
C LEU A 15 -33.42 -10.96 -2.91
N LYS A 16 -34.60 -10.57 -3.38
CA LYS A 16 -34.94 -9.17 -3.66
C LYS A 16 -34.98 -8.31 -2.39
N LEU A 17 -35.39 -8.86 -1.25
CA LEU A 17 -35.37 -8.20 0.06
C LEU A 17 -33.94 -8.08 0.63
N LEU A 18 -33.06 -9.03 0.29
CA LEU A 18 -31.65 -9.01 0.69
C LEU A 18 -30.77 -8.13 -0.21
N LEU A 19 -31.25 -7.81 -1.43
CA LEU A 19 -30.49 -7.00 -2.39
C LEU A 19 -30.01 -5.65 -1.81
N PRO A 20 -30.84 -4.86 -1.08
CA PRO A 20 -30.38 -3.62 -0.47
C PRO A 20 -29.33 -3.79 0.62
N ALA A 21 -29.34 -4.95 1.29
CA ALA A 21 -28.32 -5.29 2.31
C ALA A 21 -27.01 -5.79 1.67
N LEU A 22 -27.09 -6.41 0.49
CA LEU A 22 -25.93 -6.86 -0.29
C LEU A 22 -25.27 -5.72 -1.09
N PHE A 23 -26.03 -4.68 -1.41
CA PHE A 23 -25.50 -3.47 -2.05
C PHE A 23 -25.64 -2.29 -1.07
N PRO A 24 -24.74 -2.18 -0.08
CA PRO A 24 -24.72 -1.00 0.77
C PRO A 24 -24.62 0.23 -0.13
N SER A 25 -25.44 1.25 0.14
CA SER A 25 -25.40 2.48 -0.63
C SER A 25 -23.99 3.06 -0.54
N TRP A 26 -23.32 3.17 -1.67
CA TRP A 26 -21.93 3.64 -1.78
C TRP A 26 -21.74 5.09 -1.34
N ASN A 27 -22.80 5.79 -0.98
CA ASN A 27 -22.77 7.16 -0.48
C ASN A 27 -22.02 7.34 0.84
N PHE A 28 -21.69 6.25 1.55
CA PHE A 28 -20.83 6.29 2.73
C PHE A 28 -19.35 6.47 2.38
N PHE A 29 -18.97 6.31 1.11
CA PHE A 29 -17.58 6.35 0.66
C PHE A 29 -17.21 7.65 -0.07
N ASP A 30 -18.04 8.69 0.02
CA ASP A 30 -17.76 10.00 -0.60
C ASP A 30 -16.52 10.69 -0.03
N VAL A 31 -16.06 10.27 1.14
CA VAL A 31 -14.79 10.72 1.74
C VAL A 31 -13.89 9.52 1.97
N ILE A 32 -13.31 8.99 0.89
CA ILE A 32 -12.18 8.07 1.02
C ILE A 32 -10.99 8.90 1.44
N ALA A 33 -10.58 8.74 2.70
CA ALA A 33 -9.33 9.34 3.17
C ALA A 33 -8.20 8.86 2.24
N PRO A 34 -7.43 9.77 1.65
CA PRO A 34 -6.35 9.40 0.74
C PRO A 34 -5.33 8.57 1.53
N SER A 35 -5.11 7.32 1.08
CA SER A 35 -4.15 6.45 1.74
C SER A 35 -2.72 6.86 1.38
N PRO A 36 -1.82 6.94 2.37
CA PRO A 36 -0.44 7.32 2.13
C PRO A 36 0.27 6.30 1.24
N ARG A 37 1.22 6.79 0.45
CA ARG A 37 2.18 5.97 -0.31
C ARG A 37 3.55 6.17 0.27
N ILE A 38 4.30 5.09 0.31
CA ILE A 38 5.69 5.09 0.77
C ILE A 38 6.57 5.17 -0.46
N GLN A 39 7.44 6.17 -0.52
CA GLN A 39 8.48 6.30 -1.52
C GLN A 39 9.82 6.32 -0.83
N PHE A 40 10.84 5.71 -1.43
CA PHE A 40 12.20 5.69 -0.90
C PHE A 40 13.20 6.17 -1.94
N THR A 41 14.34 6.62 -1.46
CA THR A 41 15.50 7.01 -2.27
C THR A 41 16.76 6.42 -1.66
N LEU A 42 17.75 6.22 -2.50
CA LEU A 42 19.08 5.76 -2.13
C LEU A 42 20.08 6.91 -2.33
N LEU A 43 20.93 7.12 -1.33
CA LEU A 43 21.87 8.23 -1.30
C LEU A 43 23.29 7.69 -1.13
N ASN A 44 24.26 8.39 -1.69
CA ASN A 44 25.69 8.05 -1.53
C ASN A 44 26.26 8.67 -0.26
N LYS A 45 25.79 9.84 0.12
CA LYS A 45 26.15 10.56 1.34
C LYS A 45 24.90 10.93 2.13
N GLU A 46 25.07 11.13 3.42
CA GLU A 46 23.98 11.49 4.32
C GLU A 46 23.26 12.79 3.94
N ASP A 47 24.01 13.77 3.45
CA ASP A 47 23.51 15.11 3.09
C ASP A 47 23.19 15.26 1.59
N ASP A 48 23.22 14.17 0.82
CA ASP A 48 22.89 14.24 -0.62
C ASP A 48 21.40 14.56 -0.83
N SER A 49 21.14 15.38 -1.84
CA SER A 49 19.76 15.61 -2.28
C SER A 49 19.23 14.42 -3.07
N PRO A 50 18.01 13.94 -2.78
CA PRO A 50 17.42 12.86 -3.54
C PRO A 50 17.28 13.19 -5.03
N LEU A 51 17.83 12.35 -5.90
CA LEU A 51 17.71 12.50 -7.35
C LEU A 51 16.41 11.86 -7.87
N GLU A 52 16.04 10.73 -7.31
CA GLU A 52 14.88 9.95 -7.75
C GLU A 52 14.19 9.30 -6.55
N TRP A 53 12.85 9.21 -6.61
CA TRP A 53 12.03 8.55 -5.61
C TRP A 53 11.36 7.32 -6.20
N HIS A 54 11.55 6.17 -5.58
CA HIS A 54 10.98 4.89 -5.98
C HIS A 54 9.78 4.53 -5.09
N GLU A 55 8.66 4.10 -5.67
CA GLU A 55 7.50 3.66 -4.89
C GLU A 55 7.79 2.30 -4.24
N PHE A 56 7.59 2.21 -2.93
CA PHE A 56 7.70 0.97 -2.17
C PHE A 56 6.37 0.21 -2.22
N LEU A 57 6.41 -1.08 -2.59
CA LEU A 57 5.24 -1.94 -2.76
C LEU A 57 4.19 -1.34 -3.72
N PRO A 58 4.56 -1.06 -4.98
CA PRO A 58 3.63 -0.47 -5.93
C PRO A 58 2.40 -1.35 -6.13
N ARG A 59 1.22 -0.73 -6.18
CA ARG A 59 -0.03 -1.46 -6.40
C ARG A 59 -0.07 -1.98 -7.83
N PRO A 60 -0.43 -3.25 -8.05
CA PRO A 60 -0.55 -3.79 -9.39
C PRO A 60 -1.69 -3.08 -10.15
N VAL A 61 -1.39 -2.61 -11.36
CA VAL A 61 -2.34 -1.91 -12.23
C VAL A 61 -3.47 -2.83 -12.68
N HIS A 62 -3.17 -4.11 -12.90
CA HIS A 62 -4.14 -5.12 -13.33
C HIS A 62 -3.99 -6.40 -12.51
N VAL A 63 -5.12 -6.94 -12.08
CA VAL A 63 -5.20 -8.23 -11.39
C VAL A 63 -6.17 -9.11 -12.16
N SER A 64 -5.72 -10.29 -12.62
CA SER A 64 -6.63 -11.25 -13.27
C SER A 64 -7.59 -11.88 -12.25
N LEU A 65 -8.76 -12.34 -12.70
CA LEU A 65 -9.76 -13.00 -11.84
C LEU A 65 -9.17 -14.20 -11.09
N VAL A 66 -8.31 -14.97 -11.74
CA VAL A 66 -7.63 -16.12 -11.12
C VAL A 66 -6.67 -15.68 -10.01
N GLN A 67 -5.92 -14.61 -10.24
CA GLN A 67 -5.05 -14.01 -9.22
C GLN A 67 -5.86 -13.43 -8.07
N MET A 68 -7.02 -12.83 -8.35
CA MET A 68 -7.93 -12.31 -7.34
C MET A 68 -8.45 -13.42 -6.43
N LEU A 69 -8.91 -14.55 -6.98
CA LEU A 69 -9.33 -15.73 -6.23
C LEU A 69 -8.19 -16.34 -5.42
N LYS A 70 -6.99 -16.48 -6.01
CA LYS A 70 -5.82 -16.99 -5.29
C LYS A 70 -5.43 -16.08 -4.11
N ARG A 71 -5.50 -14.76 -4.29
CA ARG A 71 -5.22 -13.78 -3.23
C ARG A 71 -6.26 -13.81 -2.11
N LEU A 72 -7.50 -14.19 -2.39
CA LEU A 72 -8.55 -14.34 -1.37
C LEU A 72 -8.20 -15.42 -0.34
N PHE A 73 -7.56 -16.53 -0.78
CA PHE A 73 -7.21 -17.64 0.11
C PHE A 73 -5.83 -17.49 0.76
N TRP A 74 -4.88 -16.87 0.08
CA TRP A 74 -3.50 -16.70 0.58
C TRP A 74 -2.83 -15.47 -0.03
N ASN A 75 -2.64 -14.43 0.78
CA ASN A 75 -1.96 -13.21 0.33
C ASN A 75 -1.05 -12.61 1.42
N PRO A 76 0.13 -13.19 1.68
CA PRO A 76 1.06 -12.68 2.68
C PRO A 76 1.55 -11.25 2.39
N LYS A 77 1.73 -10.90 1.12
CA LYS A 77 2.09 -9.52 0.71
C LYS A 77 1.02 -8.50 1.04
N TRP A 78 -0.24 -8.90 1.11
CA TRP A 78 -1.33 -8.02 1.52
C TRP A 78 -1.24 -7.62 2.98
N ASN A 79 -0.96 -8.59 3.86
CA ASN A 79 -0.79 -8.32 5.29
C ASN A 79 0.41 -7.40 5.53
N GLU A 80 1.51 -7.61 4.81
CA GLU A 80 2.68 -6.74 4.85
C GLU A 80 2.34 -5.32 4.40
N SER A 81 1.61 -5.16 3.29
CA SER A 81 1.20 -3.84 2.81
C SER A 81 0.25 -3.12 3.76
N LEU A 82 -0.67 -3.84 4.43
CA LEU A 82 -1.54 -3.28 5.46
C LEU A 82 -0.76 -2.84 6.71
N PHE A 83 0.22 -3.64 7.13
CA PHE A 83 1.09 -3.28 8.25
C PHE A 83 1.90 -2.01 7.93
N MET A 84 2.50 -1.93 6.74
CA MET A 84 3.22 -0.75 6.28
C MET A 84 2.31 0.49 6.22
N LEU A 85 1.08 0.32 5.72
CA LEU A 85 0.09 1.38 5.69
C LEU A 85 -0.24 1.89 7.11
N SER A 86 -0.44 0.99 8.07
CA SER A 86 -0.70 1.36 9.46
C SER A 86 0.48 2.10 10.10
N CYS A 87 1.72 1.72 9.78
CA CYS A 87 2.90 2.45 10.23
C CYS A 87 2.97 3.85 9.61
N ALA A 88 2.66 3.96 8.30
CA ALA A 88 2.63 5.25 7.61
C ALA A 88 1.54 6.18 8.16
N GLU A 89 0.34 5.68 8.39
CA GLU A 89 -0.76 6.45 9.00
C GLU A 89 -0.39 6.96 10.40
N ARG A 90 0.22 6.11 11.23
CA ARG A 90 0.71 6.52 12.56
C ARG A 90 1.75 7.63 12.48
N LEU A 91 2.69 7.57 11.52
CA LEU A 91 3.70 8.61 11.36
C LEU A 91 3.09 9.96 10.95
N ILE A 92 2.02 9.94 10.15
CA ILE A 92 1.30 11.15 9.74
C ILE A 92 0.51 11.74 10.92
N GLU A 93 -0.15 10.89 11.72
CA GLU A 93 -0.93 11.34 12.87
C GLU A 93 -0.04 11.78 14.03
N LYS A 94 0.94 10.97 14.36
CA LYS A 94 1.87 11.21 15.45
C LYS A 94 3.18 10.47 15.22
N TYR A 95 4.27 11.22 15.12
CA TYR A 95 5.59 10.65 14.98
C TYR A 95 5.92 9.62 16.08
N THR A 96 6.35 8.43 15.67
CA THR A 96 6.90 7.40 16.53
C THR A 96 8.15 6.81 15.89
N LEU A 97 9.24 6.75 16.64
CA LEU A 97 10.50 6.16 16.18
C LEU A 97 10.31 4.69 15.74
N HIS A 98 9.47 3.95 16.45
CA HIS A 98 9.16 2.55 16.10
C HIS A 98 8.54 2.41 14.71
N SER A 99 7.55 3.23 14.36
CA SER A 99 6.93 3.15 13.04
C SER A 99 7.89 3.56 11.91
N GLU A 100 8.78 4.51 12.16
CA GLU A 100 9.83 4.89 11.22
C GLU A 100 10.84 3.76 11.02
N ASP A 101 11.32 3.15 12.12
CA ASP A 101 12.24 2.01 12.08
C ASP A 101 11.65 0.81 11.34
N GLU A 102 10.37 0.49 11.57
CA GLU A 102 9.70 -0.60 10.89
C GLU A 102 9.67 -0.40 9.38
N ILE A 103 9.32 0.81 8.91
CA ILE A 103 9.32 1.11 7.48
C ILE A 103 10.73 1.00 6.89
N LEU A 104 11.74 1.59 7.54
CA LEU A 104 13.14 1.53 7.10
C LEU A 104 13.66 0.09 7.03
N ASN A 105 13.34 -0.73 8.04
CA ASN A 105 13.73 -2.14 8.10
C ASN A 105 13.08 -2.97 6.98
N HIS A 106 11.78 -2.73 6.71
CA HIS A 106 11.07 -3.42 5.63
C HIS A 106 11.61 -3.05 4.25
N ILE A 107 11.87 -1.78 3.99
CA ILE A 107 12.50 -1.33 2.73
C ILE A 107 13.87 -1.99 2.59
N THR A 108 14.70 -1.94 3.63
CA THR A 108 16.04 -2.55 3.62
C THR A 108 15.98 -4.05 3.35
N LYS A 109 15.03 -4.77 3.95
CA LYS A 109 14.83 -6.20 3.76
C LYS A 109 14.40 -6.53 2.32
N GLU A 110 13.48 -5.74 1.74
CA GLU A 110 13.03 -5.96 0.37
C GLU A 110 14.14 -5.65 -0.65
N LEU A 111 14.94 -4.62 -0.40
CA LEU A 111 16.11 -4.29 -1.23
C LEU A 111 17.16 -5.41 -1.22
N LYS A 112 17.33 -6.12 -0.11
CA LYS A 112 18.21 -7.29 -0.02
C LYS A 112 17.67 -8.47 -0.83
N ASN A 113 16.35 -8.70 -0.78
CA ASN A 113 15.71 -9.82 -1.45
C ASN A 113 15.54 -9.60 -2.96
N THR A 114 15.38 -8.36 -3.36
CA THR A 114 15.15 -7.97 -4.77
C THR A 114 16.04 -6.79 -5.11
N PRO A 115 17.33 -7.03 -5.42
CA PRO A 115 18.22 -5.95 -5.77
C PRO A 115 17.69 -5.24 -7.03
N LEU A 116 17.44 -3.95 -6.90
CA LEU A 116 17.10 -3.08 -8.03
C LEU A 116 18.31 -3.09 -8.97
N ASN A 117 18.13 -3.68 -10.15
CA ASN A 117 19.15 -3.90 -11.16
C ASN A 117 20.11 -2.71 -11.29
N GLY A 118 21.30 -2.81 -10.70
CA GLY A 118 22.40 -1.86 -10.85
C GLY A 118 22.39 -0.63 -9.93
N ILE A 119 21.30 -0.33 -9.18
CA ILE A 119 21.21 0.90 -8.34
C ILE A 119 21.85 0.68 -6.95
N LEU A 120 21.98 -0.58 -6.51
CA LEU A 120 22.46 -0.92 -5.16
C LEU A 120 23.98 -0.95 -5.00
N VAL A 121 24.74 -0.83 -6.08
CA VAL A 121 26.20 -1.11 -6.02
C VAL A 121 26.97 -0.04 -5.22
N ASP A 122 26.45 1.19 -5.14
CA ASP A 122 27.16 2.30 -4.52
C ASP A 122 26.36 3.07 -3.44
N ALA A 123 25.09 2.72 -3.21
CA ALA A 123 24.27 3.45 -2.24
C ALA A 123 24.61 3.06 -0.81
N THR A 124 24.95 4.08 0.01
CA THR A 124 25.34 3.90 1.40
C THR A 124 24.20 4.23 2.36
N TYR A 125 23.26 5.06 1.95
CA TYR A 125 22.18 5.54 2.79
C TYR A 125 20.82 5.34 2.14
N LEU A 126 19.81 5.17 2.99
CA LEU A 126 18.40 5.05 2.65
C LEU A 126 17.62 6.17 3.34
N GLN A 127 16.69 6.76 2.62
CA GLN A 127 15.71 7.69 3.16
C GLN A 127 14.34 7.38 2.53
N PHE A 128 13.25 7.53 3.28
CA PHE A 128 11.90 7.39 2.74
C PHE A 128 11.06 8.64 3.00
N ARG A 129 10.02 8.81 2.19
CA ARG A 129 8.99 9.82 2.40
C ARG A 129 7.60 9.21 2.30
N LEU A 130 6.65 9.82 2.98
CA LEU A 130 5.24 9.52 2.84
C LEU A 130 4.60 10.62 2.01
N ILE A 131 3.89 10.22 0.98
CA ILE A 131 3.11 11.13 0.14
C ILE A 131 1.65 10.74 0.15
N VAL A 132 0.80 11.73 -0.04
CA VAL A 132 -0.64 11.54 -0.24
C VAL A 132 -1.00 12.06 -1.61
N LEU A 133 -1.77 11.26 -2.37
CA LEU A 133 -2.28 11.69 -3.66
C LEU A 133 -3.59 12.45 -3.45
N GLN A 134 -3.59 13.72 -3.80
CA GLN A 134 -4.78 14.54 -3.80
C GLN A 134 -5.22 14.84 -5.23
N ARG A 135 -6.53 14.82 -5.47
CA ARG A 135 -7.12 15.25 -6.73
C ARG A 135 -7.64 16.68 -6.59
N LYS A 136 -7.07 17.58 -7.35
CA LYS A 136 -7.52 18.97 -7.43
C LYS A 136 -7.65 19.36 -8.91
N ASN A 137 -8.83 19.84 -9.31
CA ASN A 137 -9.09 20.23 -10.71
C ASN A 137 -8.75 19.13 -11.74
N ASP A 138 -9.16 17.87 -11.47
CA ASP A 138 -8.86 16.69 -12.29
C ASP A 138 -7.37 16.33 -12.46
N GLN A 139 -6.48 17.02 -11.77
CA GLN A 139 -5.06 16.68 -11.72
C GLN A 139 -4.72 16.00 -10.39
N LEU A 140 -3.81 15.03 -10.46
CA LEU A 140 -3.26 14.36 -9.28
C LEU A 140 -2.02 15.11 -8.82
N TYR A 141 -2.00 15.49 -7.55
CA TYR A 141 -0.86 16.13 -6.90
C TYR A 141 -0.32 15.21 -5.81
N GLU A 142 1.00 15.10 -5.76
CA GLU A 142 1.70 14.44 -4.67
C GLU A 142 1.98 15.46 -3.57
N GLU A 143 1.41 15.26 -2.40
CA GLU A 143 1.68 16.07 -1.22
C GLU A 143 2.58 15.28 -0.27
N PRO A 144 3.82 15.74 0.00
CA PRO A 144 4.69 15.10 0.98
C PRO A 144 4.19 15.41 2.39
N MET A 145 3.89 14.36 3.15
CA MET A 145 3.38 14.45 4.53
C MET A 145 4.46 14.19 5.58
N PHE A 146 5.48 13.41 5.23
CA PHE A 146 6.55 13.03 6.15
C PHE A 146 7.83 12.71 5.37
N LEU A 147 8.97 13.07 5.94
CA LEU A 147 10.30 12.71 5.45
C LEU A 147 11.06 12.04 6.60
N SER A 148 11.57 10.83 6.36
CA SER A 148 12.32 10.09 7.38
C SER A 148 13.72 10.65 7.59
N ARG A 149 14.35 10.25 8.68
CA ARG A 149 15.79 10.37 8.82
C ARG A 149 16.52 9.55 7.76
N THR A 150 17.74 9.93 7.46
CA THR A 150 18.66 9.16 6.64
C THR A 150 19.23 8.00 7.45
N GLN A 151 19.15 6.76 6.95
CA GLN A 151 19.67 5.57 7.59
C GLN A 151 20.81 4.98 6.80
N LEU A 152 21.92 4.64 7.47
CA LEU A 152 23.04 3.93 6.88
C LEU A 152 22.65 2.50 6.51
N LEU A 153 22.84 2.14 5.24
CA LEU A 153 22.73 0.77 4.76
C LEU A 153 24.02 0.05 5.07
N SER A 154 24.02 -0.83 6.11
CA SER A 154 25.20 -1.62 6.45
C SER A 154 25.56 -2.56 5.31
N THR A 155 26.74 -2.37 4.72
CA THR A 155 27.26 -3.20 3.62
C THR A 155 27.47 -4.67 4.02
N GLN A 156 27.60 -4.95 5.31
CA GLN A 156 27.74 -6.33 5.82
C GLN A 156 26.49 -7.21 5.63
N ASN A 157 25.40 -6.64 5.21
CA ASN A 157 24.14 -7.33 5.07
C ASN A 157 23.81 -7.74 3.61
N PHE A 158 24.71 -7.49 2.65
CA PHE A 158 24.50 -7.80 1.22
C PHE A 158 25.43 -8.91 0.70
N LEU A 159 26.19 -9.62 1.57
CA LEU A 159 27.01 -10.80 1.25
C LEU A 159 26.32 -12.10 1.66
#